data_3e8759d6bc5fa3e3863bb11fb61783df
#
_entry.id   3e8759d6bc5fa3e3863bb11fb61783df
#
_cell.length_a   1.000
_cell.length_b   1.000
_cell.length_c   1.000
_cell.angle_alpha   90.00
_cell.angle_beta   90.00
_cell.angle_gamma   90.00
#
_symmetry.space_group_name_H-M   'P 1'
#
loop_
_entity.id
_entity.type
_entity.pdbx_description
1 polymer ?
#
loop_
_entity_poly.entity_id
_entity_poly.type
_entity_poly.pdbx_seq_one_letter_code
_entity_poly.pdbx_strand_id
1 'polypeptide(L)'
;MLSVALRSYQHSLAQKAGAVGILASTFLAIYFATGSWLAGLGGALAWLFLPWLEILTRIRALRLPKEKSLRPKSPPSSEIFPTLNDITREIENEAFKHVSDAGWDWEDYRQFFRLFYKEEDRAQATICLNEQNDLSFYYLRISSRAHDGIIWTTWNYPLSYGLKLTPQFRINRQRPDQSFWQLYQSHKAFLRTNQVETSVIDAMDEERIQAEIENDLREQIKHNVEKGVLTPVDDREVKYSFRGMVYLWCQFLLDLVRL
;
A
#
# COMPACT_ATOMS: atom_id res chain seq x y z
N MET A 1 -17.79 -16.45 -13.46
CA MET A 1 -16.65 -15.53 -13.70
C MET A 1 -17.04 -14.24 -14.42
N LEU A 2 -17.77 -14.28 -15.55
CA LEU A 2 -18.21 -13.05 -16.25
C LEU A 2 -19.06 -12.09 -15.40
N SER A 3 -19.94 -12.60 -14.53
CA SER A 3 -20.84 -11.77 -13.72
C SER A 3 -20.13 -10.97 -12.62
N VAL A 4 -19.03 -11.48 -12.08
CA VAL A 4 -18.21 -10.79 -11.05
C VAL A 4 -17.37 -9.68 -11.69
N ALA A 5 -16.78 -9.97 -12.86
CA ALA A 5 -16.04 -8.97 -13.63
C ALA A 5 -16.93 -7.81 -14.10
N LEU A 6 -18.16 -8.12 -14.54
CA LEU A 6 -19.16 -7.11 -14.93
C LEU A 6 -19.59 -6.23 -13.74
N ARG A 7 -19.82 -6.81 -12.55
CA ARG A 7 -20.18 -6.03 -11.35
C ARG A 7 -19.06 -5.08 -10.92
N SER A 8 -17.81 -5.53 -10.94
CA SER A 8 -16.68 -4.70 -10.57
C SER A 8 -16.41 -3.56 -11.56
N TYR A 9 -16.63 -3.81 -12.85
CA TYR A 9 -16.52 -2.79 -13.88
C TYR A 9 -17.67 -1.76 -13.77
N GLN A 10 -18.90 -2.21 -13.48
CA GLN A 10 -20.04 -1.33 -13.22
C GLN A 10 -19.84 -0.47 -11.95
N HIS A 11 -19.24 -1.02 -10.88
CA HIS A 11 -18.94 -0.26 -9.67
C HIS A 11 -17.90 0.83 -9.94
N SER A 12 -16.84 0.52 -10.66
CA SER A 12 -15.82 1.50 -11.08
C SER A 12 -16.40 2.59 -12.00
N LEU A 13 -17.26 2.23 -12.95
CA LEU A 13 -17.95 3.20 -13.80
C LEU A 13 -18.91 4.10 -13.01
N ALA A 14 -19.65 3.54 -12.06
CA ALA A 14 -20.56 4.31 -11.21
C ALA A 14 -19.80 5.32 -10.32
N GLN A 15 -18.65 4.94 -9.79
CA GLN A 15 -17.79 5.85 -8.99
C GLN A 15 -17.22 6.98 -9.86
N LYS A 16 -16.72 6.67 -11.06
CA LYS A 16 -16.23 7.68 -12.01
C LYS A 16 -17.34 8.62 -12.48
N ALA A 17 -18.51 8.08 -12.76
CA ALA A 17 -19.69 8.86 -13.10
C ALA A 17 -20.13 9.76 -11.92
N GLY A 18 -20.05 9.26 -10.69
CA GLY A 18 -20.29 10.04 -9.48
C GLY A 18 -19.33 11.21 -9.31
N ALA A 19 -18.03 10.98 -9.47
CA ALA A 19 -17.01 12.03 -9.39
C ALA A 19 -17.21 13.11 -10.46
N VAL A 20 -17.46 12.70 -11.71
CA VAL A 20 -17.77 13.64 -12.81
C VAL A 20 -19.08 14.37 -12.52
N GLY A 21 -20.09 13.69 -11.97
CA GLY A 21 -21.37 14.29 -11.58
C GLY A 21 -21.20 15.39 -10.53
N ILE A 22 -20.36 15.17 -9.49
CA ILE A 22 -20.06 16.16 -8.46
C ILE A 22 -19.35 17.38 -9.06
N LEU A 23 -18.33 17.17 -9.90
CA LEU A 23 -17.62 18.27 -10.56
C LEU A 23 -18.56 19.09 -11.46
N ALA A 24 -19.38 18.42 -12.26
CA ALA A 24 -20.35 19.06 -13.15
C ALA A 24 -21.42 19.81 -12.35
N SER A 25 -21.97 19.23 -11.29
CA SER A 25 -22.97 19.87 -10.42
C SER A 25 -22.41 21.10 -9.73
N THR A 26 -21.16 21.04 -9.23
CA THR A 26 -20.48 22.18 -8.60
C THR A 26 -20.24 23.29 -9.60
N PHE A 27 -19.77 22.94 -10.81
CA PHE A 27 -19.60 23.90 -11.90
C PHE A 27 -20.91 24.62 -12.23
N LEU A 28 -21.97 23.86 -12.47
CA LEU A 28 -23.28 24.41 -12.84
C LEU A 28 -23.87 25.27 -11.72
N ALA A 29 -23.81 24.80 -10.47
CA ALA A 29 -24.34 25.58 -9.33
C ALA A 29 -23.66 26.94 -9.21
N ILE A 30 -22.33 27.00 -9.32
CA ILE A 30 -21.58 28.25 -9.24
C ILE A 30 -21.79 29.11 -10.49
N TYR A 31 -21.84 28.51 -11.67
CA TYR A 31 -22.13 29.21 -12.91
C TYR A 31 -23.51 29.89 -12.86
N PHE A 32 -24.54 29.19 -12.46
CA PHE A 32 -25.90 29.77 -12.35
C PHE A 32 -26.00 30.84 -11.25
N ALA A 33 -25.27 30.69 -10.15
CA ALA A 33 -25.26 31.64 -9.07
C ALA A 33 -24.51 32.95 -9.42
N THR A 34 -23.44 32.86 -10.23
CA THR A 34 -22.53 33.99 -10.51
C THR A 34 -22.61 34.55 -11.94
N GLY A 35 -23.21 33.79 -12.85
CA GLY A 35 -23.19 34.08 -14.28
C GLY A 35 -21.81 33.97 -14.95
N SER A 36 -20.79 33.51 -14.21
CA SER A 36 -19.40 33.43 -14.68
C SER A 36 -18.93 31.99 -14.86
N TRP A 37 -18.57 31.61 -16.08
CA TRP A 37 -18.02 30.28 -16.36
C TRP A 37 -16.65 30.05 -15.67
N LEU A 38 -15.85 31.13 -15.50
CA LEU A 38 -14.58 31.06 -14.78
C LEU A 38 -14.78 30.75 -13.30
N ALA A 39 -15.83 31.32 -12.69
CA ALA A 39 -16.17 30.98 -11.30
C ALA A 39 -16.64 29.53 -11.17
N GLY A 40 -17.44 29.04 -12.10
CA GLY A 40 -17.85 27.63 -12.17
C GLY A 40 -16.65 26.69 -12.30
N LEU A 41 -15.72 27.00 -13.21
CA LEU A 41 -14.49 26.24 -13.39
C LEU A 41 -13.62 26.26 -12.11
N GLY A 42 -13.47 27.43 -11.49
CA GLY A 42 -12.74 27.58 -10.23
C GLY A 42 -13.32 26.71 -9.11
N GLY A 43 -14.66 26.67 -8.98
CA GLY A 43 -15.33 25.81 -8.02
C GLY A 43 -15.16 24.32 -8.28
N ALA A 44 -15.25 23.89 -9.54
CA ALA A 44 -14.97 22.50 -9.90
C ALA A 44 -13.49 22.13 -9.61
N LEU A 45 -12.54 23.01 -9.94
CA LEU A 45 -11.12 22.79 -9.66
C LEU A 45 -10.83 22.78 -8.14
N ALA A 46 -11.62 23.46 -7.31
CA ALA A 46 -11.45 23.44 -5.85
C ALA A 46 -11.50 22.01 -5.27
N TRP A 47 -12.23 21.08 -5.89
CA TRP A 47 -12.25 19.67 -5.50
C TRP A 47 -10.88 19.01 -5.61
N LEU A 48 -10.02 19.45 -6.51
CA LEU A 48 -8.65 18.93 -6.64
C LEU A 48 -7.77 19.35 -5.46
N PHE A 49 -8.16 20.40 -4.74
CA PHE A 49 -7.42 20.89 -3.57
C PHE A 49 -7.91 20.28 -2.25
N LEU A 50 -9.02 19.55 -2.20
CA LEU A 50 -9.49 18.90 -0.98
C LEU A 50 -8.44 17.96 -0.36
N PRO A 51 -7.76 17.07 -1.14
CA PRO A 51 -6.68 16.27 -0.59
C PRO A 51 -5.53 17.10 -0.01
N TRP A 52 -5.33 18.33 -0.54
CA TRP A 52 -4.30 19.22 -0.01
C TRP A 52 -4.61 19.73 1.40
N LEU A 53 -5.88 19.95 1.74
CA LEU A 53 -6.29 20.31 3.09
C LEU A 53 -5.99 19.18 4.07
N GLU A 54 -6.28 17.94 3.70
CA GLU A 54 -5.95 16.75 4.50
C GLU A 54 -4.44 16.65 4.72
N ILE A 55 -3.64 16.83 3.66
CA ILE A 55 -2.18 16.80 3.72
C ILE A 55 -1.65 17.92 4.65
N LEU A 56 -2.18 19.13 4.54
CA LEU A 56 -1.75 20.24 5.37
C LEU A 56 -2.12 20.06 6.84
N THR A 57 -3.28 19.52 7.14
CA THR A 57 -3.79 19.43 8.51
C THR A 57 -3.26 18.20 9.24
N ARG A 58 -3.24 17.05 8.60
CA ARG A 58 -2.90 15.77 9.24
C ARG A 58 -1.49 15.29 8.91
N ILE A 59 -1.13 15.26 7.62
CA ILE A 59 0.14 14.64 7.20
C ILE A 59 1.34 15.53 7.52
N ARG A 60 1.18 16.86 7.53
CA ARG A 60 2.24 17.78 7.93
C ARG A 60 2.72 17.52 9.37
N ALA A 61 1.82 17.15 10.26
CA ALA A 61 2.12 16.86 11.66
C ALA A 61 2.67 15.44 11.86
N LEU A 62 2.44 14.53 10.91
CA LEU A 62 2.84 13.13 11.02
C LEU A 62 4.34 12.98 11.17
N ARG A 63 4.76 12.22 12.19
CA ARG A 63 6.12 11.80 12.43
C ARG A 63 6.25 10.33 12.12
N LEU A 64 7.29 9.95 11.42
CA LEU A 64 7.60 8.56 11.10
C LEU A 64 8.92 8.18 11.75
N PRO A 65 9.05 6.99 12.34
CA PRO A 65 10.31 6.54 12.88
C PRO A 65 11.31 6.27 11.74
N LYS A 66 12.58 6.63 11.95
CA LYS A 66 13.65 6.28 11.01
C LYS A 66 13.93 4.80 10.97
N GLU A 67 13.81 4.14 12.11
CA GLU A 67 14.00 2.71 12.27
C GLU A 67 12.70 2.06 12.73
N LYS A 68 12.36 0.96 12.12
CA LYS A 68 11.19 0.15 12.44
C LYS A 68 11.69 -1.25 12.80
N SER A 69 11.93 -1.46 14.09
CA SER A 69 12.31 -2.78 14.58
C SER A 69 11.06 -3.63 14.79
N LEU A 70 11.02 -4.77 14.15
CA LEU A 70 9.94 -5.73 14.31
C LEU A 70 10.13 -6.49 15.63
N ARG A 71 9.06 -6.57 16.39
CA ARG A 71 9.02 -7.33 17.65
C ARG A 71 7.98 -8.43 17.52
N PRO A 72 8.17 -9.57 18.21
CA PRO A 72 7.11 -10.58 18.31
C PRO A 72 5.81 -9.92 18.78
N LYS A 73 4.72 -10.17 18.09
CA LYS A 73 3.43 -9.53 18.35
C LYS A 73 2.32 -10.58 18.32
N SER A 74 1.45 -10.57 19.34
CA SER A 74 0.28 -11.44 19.35
C SER A 74 -0.70 -11.05 18.23
N PRO A 75 -1.39 -12.01 17.62
CA PRO A 75 -2.42 -11.74 16.65
C PRO A 75 -3.46 -10.74 17.18
N PRO A 76 -3.97 -9.83 16.33
CA PRO A 76 -5.06 -8.93 16.71
C PRO A 76 -6.32 -9.74 17.04
N SER A 77 -7.19 -9.15 17.86
CA SER A 77 -8.46 -9.79 18.20
C SER A 77 -9.34 -10.00 16.96
N SER A 78 -10.23 -10.99 17.03
CA SER A 78 -11.20 -11.25 15.96
C SER A 78 -12.19 -10.11 15.73
N GLU A 79 -12.32 -9.18 16.67
CA GLU A 79 -13.12 -7.96 16.49
C GLU A 79 -12.43 -6.96 15.55
N ILE A 80 -11.10 -6.87 15.63
CA ILE A 80 -10.29 -5.98 14.78
C ILE A 80 -10.04 -6.61 13.42
N PHE A 81 -9.74 -7.92 13.38
CA PHE A 81 -9.44 -8.62 12.14
C PHE A 81 -10.16 -9.98 12.07
N PRO A 82 -11.47 -9.98 11.80
CA PRO A 82 -12.29 -11.20 11.82
C PRO A 82 -11.87 -12.24 10.77
N THR A 83 -11.32 -11.81 9.63
CA THR A 83 -10.94 -12.69 8.51
C THR A 83 -9.51 -13.22 8.59
N LEU A 84 -8.73 -12.89 9.63
CA LEU A 84 -7.32 -13.29 9.76
C LEU A 84 -7.13 -14.80 9.64
N ASN A 85 -7.97 -15.58 10.33
CA ASN A 85 -7.86 -17.04 10.32
C ASN A 85 -8.25 -17.66 8.96
N ASP A 86 -9.20 -17.07 8.26
CA ASP A 86 -9.63 -17.56 6.95
C ASP A 86 -8.54 -17.31 5.91
N ILE A 87 -7.95 -16.11 5.92
CA ILE A 87 -6.83 -15.76 5.05
C ILE A 87 -5.60 -16.62 5.40
N THR A 88 -5.33 -16.86 6.67
CA THR A 88 -4.25 -17.76 7.10
C THR A 88 -4.41 -19.14 6.48
N ARG A 89 -5.61 -19.74 6.59
CA ARG A 89 -5.89 -21.06 5.97
C ARG A 89 -5.75 -21.03 4.45
N GLU A 90 -6.19 -19.96 3.80
CA GLU A 90 -6.03 -19.82 2.34
C GLU A 90 -4.54 -19.84 1.94
N ILE A 91 -3.68 -19.17 2.70
CA ILE A 91 -2.24 -19.13 2.48
C ILE A 91 -1.61 -20.52 2.73
N GLU A 92 -1.98 -21.18 3.82
CA GLU A 92 -1.48 -22.51 4.17
C GLU A 92 -1.92 -23.59 3.16
N ASN A 93 -3.12 -23.47 2.58
CA ASN A 93 -3.60 -24.36 1.51
C ASN A 93 -2.74 -24.28 0.23
N GLU A 94 -2.04 -23.16 0.01
CA GLU A 94 -1.06 -22.99 -1.07
C GLU A 94 0.35 -23.47 -0.67
N ALA A 95 0.47 -24.25 0.42
CA ALA A 95 1.70 -24.81 0.97
C ALA A 95 2.73 -23.78 1.47
N PHE A 96 2.28 -22.59 1.83
CA PHE A 96 3.09 -21.67 2.61
C PHE A 96 3.07 -22.07 4.09
N LYS A 97 4.23 -22.12 4.71
CA LYS A 97 4.37 -22.40 6.14
C LYS A 97 4.38 -21.09 6.92
N HIS A 98 3.63 -21.03 8.01
CA HIS A 98 3.70 -19.92 8.96
C HIS A 98 5.11 -19.87 9.58
N VAL A 99 5.70 -18.69 9.61
CA VAL A 99 7.03 -18.42 10.13
C VAL A 99 6.91 -17.75 11.49
N SER A 100 6.38 -16.54 11.53
CA SER A 100 6.24 -15.79 12.77
C SER A 100 5.19 -14.68 12.65
N ASP A 101 4.74 -14.20 13.80
CA ASP A 101 3.93 -13.00 13.95
C ASP A 101 4.79 -11.88 14.54
N ALA A 102 4.90 -10.77 13.84
CA ALA A 102 5.72 -9.63 14.25
C ALA A 102 4.98 -8.32 14.01
N GLY A 103 5.51 -7.23 14.54
CA GLY A 103 4.94 -5.92 14.32
C GLY A 103 5.73 -4.81 14.98
N TRP A 104 5.29 -3.58 14.77
CA TRP A 104 5.84 -2.41 15.43
C TRP A 104 4.72 -1.41 15.71
N ASP A 105 4.93 -0.57 16.72
CA ASP A 105 4.01 0.47 17.15
C ASP A 105 4.75 1.80 17.20
N TRP A 106 4.06 2.88 16.79
CA TRP A 106 4.57 4.23 16.80
C TRP A 106 3.44 5.23 16.99
N GLU A 107 3.41 5.92 18.12
CA GLU A 107 2.28 6.79 18.48
C GLU A 107 0.93 6.04 18.36
N ASP A 108 0.04 6.56 17.53
CA ASP A 108 -1.28 5.95 17.26
C ASP A 108 -1.26 4.95 16.09
N TYR A 109 -0.10 4.69 15.51
CA TYR A 109 0.06 3.77 14.40
C TYR A 109 0.55 2.41 14.89
N ARG A 110 -0.18 1.37 14.52
CA ARG A 110 0.15 -0.03 14.84
C ARG A 110 0.22 -0.82 13.55
N GLN A 111 1.26 -1.62 13.42
CA GLN A 111 1.38 -2.53 12.29
C GLN A 111 1.62 -3.96 12.81
N PHE A 112 0.86 -4.89 12.25
CA PHE A 112 0.99 -6.31 12.51
C PHE A 112 1.32 -7.01 11.20
N PHE A 113 2.25 -7.96 11.27
CA PHE A 113 2.65 -8.83 10.17
C PHE A 113 2.51 -10.29 10.59
N ARG A 114 1.83 -11.08 9.78
CA ARG A 114 1.93 -12.54 9.83
C ARG A 114 2.74 -13.01 8.64
N LEU A 115 3.86 -13.66 8.91
CA LEU A 115 4.86 -14.04 7.93
C LEU A 115 4.74 -15.50 7.57
N PHE A 116 4.83 -15.80 6.28
CA PHE A 116 4.83 -17.16 5.74
C PHE A 116 5.94 -17.30 4.72
N TYR A 117 6.41 -18.52 4.53
CA TYR A 117 7.42 -18.86 3.55
C TYR A 117 7.09 -20.17 2.84
N LYS A 118 7.31 -20.19 1.53
CA LYS A 118 7.23 -21.38 0.69
C LYS A 118 8.59 -21.68 0.10
N GLU A 119 9.22 -22.74 0.58
CA GLU A 119 10.58 -23.13 0.22
C GLU A 119 10.71 -23.50 -1.27
N GLU A 120 9.72 -24.23 -1.81
CA GLU A 120 9.71 -24.69 -3.19
C GLU A 120 9.84 -23.53 -4.20
N ASP A 121 9.11 -22.45 -3.99
CA ASP A 121 9.10 -21.26 -4.85
C ASP A 121 10.03 -20.15 -4.34
N ARG A 122 10.66 -20.33 -3.17
CA ARG A 122 11.46 -19.31 -2.48
C ARG A 122 10.69 -18.00 -2.35
N ALA A 123 9.41 -18.09 -2.04
CA ALA A 123 8.48 -16.99 -1.96
C ALA A 123 8.05 -16.74 -0.51
N GLN A 124 8.09 -15.49 -0.10
CA GLN A 124 7.56 -15.01 1.17
C GLN A 124 6.15 -14.46 0.95
N ALA A 125 5.20 -14.85 1.79
CA ALA A 125 3.89 -14.22 1.85
C ALA A 125 3.72 -13.49 3.20
N THR A 126 3.00 -12.38 3.19
CA THR A 126 2.79 -11.57 4.39
C THR A 126 1.35 -11.06 4.41
N ILE A 127 0.66 -11.25 5.53
CA ILE A 127 -0.54 -10.51 5.89
C ILE A 127 -0.09 -9.28 6.64
N CYS A 128 -0.40 -8.09 6.13
CA CYS A 128 -0.08 -6.82 6.77
C CYS A 128 -1.37 -6.16 7.25
N LEU A 129 -1.54 -5.95 8.55
CA LEU A 129 -2.61 -5.16 9.13
C LEU A 129 -2.04 -3.82 9.59
N ASN A 130 -2.69 -2.74 9.17
CA ASN A 130 -2.37 -1.38 9.60
C ASN A 130 -3.55 -0.85 10.40
N GLU A 131 -3.27 -0.29 11.56
CA GLU A 131 -4.23 0.39 12.42
C GLU A 131 -3.72 1.79 12.71
N GLN A 132 -4.58 2.78 12.52
CA GLN A 132 -4.30 4.17 12.89
C GLN A 132 -5.60 4.82 13.34
N ASN A 133 -5.72 5.16 14.60
CA ASN A 133 -6.96 5.65 15.21
C ASN A 133 -8.14 4.70 14.92
N ASP A 134 -9.20 5.20 14.26
CA ASP A 134 -10.40 4.45 13.90
C ASP A 134 -10.30 3.76 12.53
N LEU A 135 -9.16 3.88 11.85
CA LEU A 135 -8.93 3.26 10.54
C LEU A 135 -8.10 1.99 10.70
N SER A 136 -8.66 0.88 10.26
CA SER A 136 -7.93 -0.36 10.09
C SER A 136 -8.11 -0.89 8.69
N PHE A 137 -7.04 -1.37 8.07
CA PHE A 137 -7.09 -2.08 6.81
C PHE A 137 -5.95 -3.09 6.74
N TYR A 138 -6.18 -4.15 5.97
CA TYR A 138 -5.15 -5.13 5.71
C TYR A 138 -4.89 -5.25 4.21
N TYR A 139 -3.74 -5.80 3.89
CA TYR A 139 -3.36 -6.18 2.54
C TYR A 139 -2.44 -7.39 2.57
N LEU A 140 -2.36 -8.07 1.44
CA LEU A 140 -1.49 -9.22 1.23
C LEU A 140 -0.32 -8.81 0.36
N ARG A 141 0.84 -9.35 0.69
CA ARG A 141 2.08 -9.16 -0.07
C ARG A 141 2.72 -10.52 -0.31
N ILE A 142 3.15 -10.77 -1.54
CA ILE A 142 4.02 -11.90 -1.89
C ILE A 142 5.28 -11.32 -2.48
N SER A 143 6.44 -11.77 -2.03
CA SER A 143 7.73 -11.27 -2.52
C SER A 143 8.76 -12.39 -2.67
N SER A 144 9.59 -12.25 -3.69
CA SER A 144 10.75 -13.08 -3.95
C SER A 144 11.96 -12.17 -4.18
N ARG A 145 13.04 -12.41 -3.44
CA ARG A 145 14.28 -11.63 -3.54
C ARG A 145 15.28 -12.39 -4.40
N ALA A 146 15.75 -11.76 -5.46
CA ALA A 146 16.78 -12.33 -6.33
C ALA A 146 18.20 -12.04 -5.79
N HIS A 147 19.18 -12.85 -6.19
CA HIS A 147 20.59 -12.73 -5.78
C HIS A 147 21.22 -11.37 -6.12
N ASP A 148 20.70 -10.66 -7.12
CA ASP A 148 21.12 -9.32 -7.51
C ASP A 148 20.52 -8.22 -6.61
N GLY A 149 19.76 -8.60 -5.57
CA GLY A 149 19.09 -7.71 -4.64
C GLY A 149 17.76 -7.15 -5.13
N ILE A 150 17.30 -7.51 -6.33
CA ILE A 150 15.98 -7.11 -6.82
C ILE A 150 14.88 -7.86 -6.06
N ILE A 151 13.87 -7.13 -5.61
CA ILE A 151 12.74 -7.66 -4.85
C ILE A 151 11.49 -7.62 -5.74
N TRP A 152 11.06 -8.78 -6.16
CA TRP A 152 9.85 -8.96 -6.96
C TRP A 152 8.67 -9.07 -6.01
N THR A 153 7.76 -8.10 -6.04
CA THR A 153 6.65 -8.03 -5.10
C THR A 153 5.32 -7.95 -5.83
N THR A 154 4.38 -8.77 -5.42
CA THR A 154 2.97 -8.67 -5.81
C THR A 154 2.16 -8.37 -4.56
N TRP A 155 1.34 -7.31 -4.59
CA TRP A 155 0.52 -6.92 -3.46
C TRP A 155 -0.85 -6.39 -3.90
N ASN A 156 -1.81 -6.45 -2.99
CA ASN A 156 -3.12 -5.86 -3.17
C ASN A 156 -3.34 -4.62 -2.27
N TYR A 157 -2.28 -3.84 -2.04
CA TYR A 157 -2.33 -2.65 -1.22
C TYR A 157 -3.39 -1.66 -1.74
N PRO A 158 -4.38 -1.27 -0.89
CA PRO A 158 -5.58 -0.58 -1.36
C PRO A 158 -5.36 0.88 -1.77
N LEU A 159 -4.33 1.52 -1.23
CA LEU A 159 -4.05 2.95 -1.40
C LEU A 159 -2.83 3.19 -2.28
N SER A 160 -2.63 4.41 -2.76
CA SER A 160 -1.34 4.79 -3.31
C SER A 160 -0.27 4.79 -2.23
N TYR A 161 0.91 4.30 -2.60
CA TYR A 161 2.00 4.22 -1.64
C TYR A 161 2.56 5.61 -1.34
N GLY A 162 2.56 5.99 -0.07
CA GLY A 162 2.92 7.34 0.38
C GLY A 162 4.41 7.69 0.25
N LEU A 163 5.26 6.70 0.02
CA LEU A 163 6.71 6.86 -0.15
C LEU A 163 7.13 6.45 -1.56
N LYS A 164 8.22 7.02 -2.07
CA LYS A 164 8.85 6.53 -3.29
C LYS A 164 9.50 5.19 -3.04
N LEU A 165 9.18 4.21 -3.85
CA LEU A 165 9.81 2.89 -3.79
C LEU A 165 11.30 2.98 -4.12
N THR A 166 12.11 2.19 -3.46
CA THR A 166 13.53 2.07 -3.79
C THR A 166 13.71 1.37 -5.15
N PRO A 167 14.80 1.64 -5.88
CA PRO A 167 15.01 1.09 -7.22
C PRO A 167 15.06 -0.44 -7.30
N GLN A 168 15.33 -1.11 -6.19
CA GLN A 168 15.32 -2.58 -6.11
C GLN A 168 13.94 -3.21 -6.14
N PHE A 169 12.87 -2.46 -5.83
CA PHE A 169 11.52 -3.02 -5.86
C PHE A 169 10.96 -3.06 -7.29
N ARG A 170 10.44 -4.22 -7.66
CA ARG A 170 9.60 -4.43 -8.84
C ARG A 170 8.21 -4.81 -8.35
N ILE A 171 7.25 -3.94 -8.61
CA ILE A 171 5.90 -4.07 -8.04
C ILE A 171 4.89 -4.48 -9.11
N ASN A 172 4.18 -5.55 -8.83
CA ASN A 172 2.97 -5.97 -9.52
C ASN A 172 1.77 -5.67 -8.60
N ARG A 173 1.11 -4.53 -8.82
CA ARG A 173 -0.05 -4.12 -8.01
C ARG A 173 -1.29 -4.83 -8.51
N GLN A 174 -2.03 -5.42 -7.59
CA GLN A 174 -3.27 -6.12 -7.83
C GLN A 174 -4.44 -5.40 -7.15
N ARG A 175 -5.65 -5.82 -7.46
CA ARG A 175 -6.87 -5.25 -6.89
C ARG A 175 -7.04 -5.70 -5.43
N PRO A 176 -7.61 -4.85 -4.54
CA PRO A 176 -7.77 -5.19 -3.13
C PRO A 176 -8.70 -6.39 -2.86
N ASP A 177 -9.64 -6.67 -3.77
CA ASP A 177 -10.67 -7.71 -3.64
C ASP A 177 -10.21 -9.11 -4.09
N GLN A 178 -8.94 -9.28 -4.43
CA GLN A 178 -8.42 -10.58 -4.87
C GLN A 178 -8.14 -11.52 -3.70
N SER A 179 -8.45 -12.81 -3.90
CA SER A 179 -8.05 -13.88 -3.01
C SER A 179 -6.53 -14.09 -3.01
N PHE A 180 -6.01 -14.75 -1.96
CA PHE A 180 -4.58 -15.07 -1.90
C PHE A 180 -4.15 -15.93 -3.09
N TRP A 181 -4.96 -16.92 -3.48
CA TRP A 181 -4.67 -17.77 -4.64
C TRP A 181 -4.49 -16.94 -5.93
N GLN A 182 -5.39 -15.98 -6.18
CA GLN A 182 -5.29 -15.11 -7.37
C GLN A 182 -4.02 -14.25 -7.31
N LEU A 183 -3.70 -13.71 -6.15
CA LEU A 183 -2.50 -12.93 -5.91
C LEU A 183 -1.24 -13.77 -6.18
N TYR A 184 -1.23 -15.02 -5.70
CA TYR A 184 -0.11 -15.93 -5.88
C TYR A 184 0.06 -16.36 -7.34
N GLN A 185 -1.02 -16.67 -8.06
CA GLN A 185 -0.94 -16.94 -9.52
C GLN A 185 -0.42 -15.73 -10.28
N SER A 186 -0.85 -14.52 -9.89
CA SER A 186 -0.35 -13.28 -10.46
C SER A 186 1.14 -13.06 -10.19
N HIS A 187 1.62 -13.41 -9.00
CA HIS A 187 3.05 -13.35 -8.66
C HIS A 187 3.87 -14.31 -9.51
N LYS A 188 3.43 -15.55 -9.65
CA LYS A 188 4.11 -16.54 -10.53
C LYS A 188 4.13 -16.09 -12.00
N ALA A 189 3.04 -15.51 -12.48
CA ALA A 189 2.98 -14.97 -13.83
C ALA A 189 3.94 -13.77 -13.99
N PHE A 190 4.03 -12.90 -12.98
CA PHE A 190 4.93 -11.76 -12.97
C PHE A 190 6.40 -12.17 -13.04
N LEU A 191 6.82 -13.16 -12.26
CA LEU A 191 8.17 -13.71 -12.31
C LEU A 191 8.47 -14.31 -13.71
N ARG A 192 7.55 -15.14 -14.25
CA ARG A 192 7.70 -15.75 -15.57
C ARG A 192 7.81 -14.73 -16.69
N THR A 193 6.97 -13.70 -16.68
CA THR A 193 6.99 -12.64 -17.71
C THR A 193 8.31 -11.87 -17.70
N ASN A 194 8.96 -11.77 -16.53
CA ASN A 194 10.26 -11.12 -16.39
C ASN A 194 11.44 -12.11 -16.43
N GLN A 195 11.20 -13.38 -16.81
CA GLN A 195 12.22 -14.43 -16.95
C GLN A 195 13.01 -14.69 -15.64
N VAL A 196 12.35 -14.54 -14.50
CA VAL A 196 12.94 -14.80 -13.17
C VAL A 196 12.68 -16.26 -12.81
N GLU A 197 13.73 -17.05 -12.83
CA GLU A 197 13.70 -18.45 -12.42
C GLU A 197 13.89 -18.59 -10.90
N THR A 198 13.35 -19.65 -10.31
CA THR A 198 13.51 -19.93 -8.87
C THR A 198 14.99 -20.10 -8.48
N SER A 199 15.83 -20.55 -9.42
CA SER A 199 17.27 -20.71 -9.22
C SER A 199 18.00 -19.42 -8.83
N VAL A 200 17.53 -18.27 -9.35
CA VAL A 200 18.12 -16.94 -9.07
C VAL A 200 17.51 -16.25 -7.86
N ILE A 201 16.53 -16.86 -7.20
CA ILE A 201 15.89 -16.33 -6.00
C ILE A 201 16.61 -16.87 -4.75
N ASP A 202 16.84 -16.00 -3.76
CA ASP A 202 17.46 -16.37 -2.50
C ASP A 202 16.58 -17.32 -1.69
N ALA A 203 17.17 -18.37 -1.13
CA ALA A 203 16.54 -19.11 -0.06
C ALA A 203 16.64 -18.34 1.25
N MET A 204 15.57 -18.33 2.02
CA MET A 204 15.50 -17.61 3.30
C MET A 204 15.11 -18.56 4.42
N ASP A 205 15.68 -18.32 5.59
CA ASP A 205 15.24 -18.87 6.85
C ASP A 205 14.38 -17.85 7.63
N GLU A 206 13.86 -18.25 8.76
CA GLU A 206 12.95 -17.45 9.58
C GLU A 206 13.58 -16.13 10.06
N GLU A 207 14.79 -16.20 10.59
CA GLU A 207 15.52 -15.04 11.13
C GLU A 207 15.86 -14.03 10.03
N ARG A 208 16.24 -14.53 8.87
CA ARG A 208 16.56 -13.73 7.71
C ARG A 208 15.35 -12.99 7.14
N ILE A 209 14.18 -13.63 7.11
CA ILE A 209 12.93 -13.00 6.62
C ILE A 209 12.63 -11.73 7.42
N GLN A 210 12.68 -11.79 8.75
CA GLN A 210 12.41 -10.64 9.59
C GLN A 210 13.47 -9.54 9.40
N ALA A 211 14.74 -9.91 9.41
CA ALA A 211 15.85 -8.96 9.23
C ALA A 211 15.80 -8.24 7.88
N GLU A 212 15.43 -8.95 6.80
CA GLU A 212 15.27 -8.36 5.47
C GLU A 212 14.10 -7.38 5.41
N ILE A 213 12.99 -7.65 6.08
CA ILE A 213 11.86 -6.71 6.16
C ILE A 213 12.29 -5.43 6.90
N GLU A 214 12.99 -5.54 8.02
CA GLU A 214 13.50 -4.38 8.76
C GLU A 214 14.47 -3.56 7.91
N ASN A 215 15.37 -4.24 7.20
CA ASN A 215 16.31 -3.59 6.30
C ASN A 215 15.59 -2.88 5.14
N ASP A 216 14.61 -3.52 4.51
CA ASP A 216 13.80 -2.92 3.44
C ASP A 216 13.07 -1.65 3.93
N LEU A 217 12.52 -1.67 5.14
CA LEU A 217 11.85 -0.53 5.75
C LEU A 217 12.84 0.62 6.02
N ARG A 218 14.04 0.31 6.50
CA ARG A 218 15.12 1.29 6.74
C ARG A 218 15.61 1.93 5.44
N GLU A 219 15.92 1.11 4.43
CA GLU A 219 16.35 1.59 3.11
C GLU A 219 15.26 2.41 2.42
N GLN A 220 13.99 2.06 2.62
CA GLN A 220 12.86 2.84 2.11
C GLN A 220 12.83 4.25 2.71
N ILE A 221 13.02 4.39 4.02
CA ILE A 221 13.08 5.71 4.69
C ILE A 221 14.30 6.50 4.20
N LYS A 222 15.48 5.88 4.19
CA LYS A 222 16.73 6.50 3.72
C LYS A 222 16.58 7.02 2.28
N HIS A 223 16.08 6.19 1.37
CA HIS A 223 15.82 6.58 -0.02
C HIS A 223 14.90 7.82 -0.12
N ASN A 224 13.85 7.88 0.70
CA ASN A 224 12.91 8.99 0.67
C ASN A 224 13.48 10.27 1.28
N VAL A 225 14.41 10.17 2.22
CA VAL A 225 15.21 11.32 2.71
C VAL A 225 16.13 11.82 1.60
N GLU A 226 16.86 10.94 0.93
CA GLU A 226 17.75 11.29 -0.20
C GLU A 226 16.99 11.93 -1.38
N LYS A 227 15.78 11.45 -1.66
CA LYS A 227 14.89 12.02 -2.70
C LYS A 227 14.20 13.31 -2.26
N GLY A 228 14.38 13.74 -1.02
CA GLY A 228 13.76 14.93 -0.47
C GLY A 228 12.23 14.82 -0.29
N VAL A 229 11.68 13.60 -0.25
CA VAL A 229 10.28 13.34 0.11
C VAL A 229 10.10 13.44 1.62
N LEU A 230 11.06 12.93 2.37
CA LEU A 230 11.14 13.05 3.82
C LEU A 230 12.26 14.00 4.21
N THR A 231 12.11 14.62 5.39
CA THR A 231 13.12 15.47 6.03
C THR A 231 13.33 14.96 7.46
N PRO A 232 14.59 14.76 7.92
CA PRO A 232 14.85 14.46 9.31
C PRO A 232 14.30 15.56 10.24
N VAL A 233 13.71 15.16 11.35
CA VAL A 233 13.31 16.04 12.44
C VAL A 233 14.40 16.03 13.51
N ASP A 234 14.81 14.83 13.88
CA ASP A 234 15.90 14.54 14.81
C ASP A 234 16.59 13.21 14.45
N ASP A 235 17.30 12.60 15.41
CA ASP A 235 17.99 11.31 15.20
C ASP A 235 17.04 10.11 15.07
N ARG A 236 15.80 10.23 15.54
CA ARG A 236 14.83 9.13 15.59
C ARG A 236 13.68 9.27 14.59
N GLU A 237 13.39 10.49 14.15
CA GLU A 237 12.17 10.81 13.41
C GLU A 237 12.44 11.50 12.08
N VAL A 238 11.52 11.26 11.15
CA VAL A 238 11.39 11.97 9.88
C VAL A 238 9.96 12.47 9.70
N LYS A 239 9.78 13.51 8.89
CA LYS A 239 8.47 14.02 8.47
C LYS A 239 8.44 14.25 6.97
N TYR A 240 7.25 14.39 6.42
CA TYR A 240 7.12 14.82 5.02
C TYR A 240 7.66 16.24 4.83
N SER A 241 8.53 16.41 3.84
CA SER A 241 8.95 17.71 3.34
C SER A 241 7.83 18.36 2.54
N PHE A 242 7.97 19.64 2.16
CA PHE A 242 7.04 20.28 1.21
C PHE A 242 6.96 19.51 -0.11
N ARG A 243 8.09 19.06 -0.65
CA ARG A 243 8.16 18.21 -1.85
C ARG A 243 7.45 16.88 -1.65
N GLY A 244 7.57 16.29 -0.46
CA GLY A 244 6.87 15.07 -0.07
C GLY A 244 5.35 15.27 0.01
N MET A 245 4.90 16.39 0.54
CA MET A 245 3.47 16.72 0.56
C MET A 245 2.89 16.90 -0.85
N VAL A 246 3.61 17.58 -1.75
CA VAL A 246 3.21 17.67 -3.16
C VAL A 246 3.17 16.29 -3.83
N TYR A 247 4.17 15.45 -3.56
CA TYR A 247 4.17 14.06 -4.05
C TYR A 247 2.93 13.29 -3.58
N LEU A 248 2.59 13.35 -2.28
CA LEU A 248 1.38 12.72 -1.74
C LEU A 248 0.10 13.26 -2.38
N TRP A 249 0.01 14.56 -2.56
CA TRP A 249 -1.15 15.17 -3.22
C TRP A 249 -1.32 14.61 -4.64
N CYS A 250 -0.24 14.51 -5.42
CA CYS A 250 -0.28 13.89 -6.74
C CYS A 250 -0.72 12.41 -6.66
N GLN A 251 -0.29 11.65 -5.65
CA GLN A 251 -0.72 10.27 -5.47
C GLN A 251 -2.23 10.19 -5.16
N PHE A 252 -2.76 11.04 -4.30
CA PHE A 252 -4.20 11.10 -4.02
C PHE A 252 -5.03 11.47 -5.26
N LEU A 253 -4.55 12.41 -6.08
CA LEU A 253 -5.22 12.72 -7.34
C LEU A 253 -5.21 11.53 -8.31
N LEU A 254 -4.10 10.81 -8.39
CA LEU A 254 -4.01 9.59 -9.20
C LEU A 254 -4.95 8.49 -8.70
N ASP A 255 -5.10 8.33 -7.39
CA ASP A 255 -6.05 7.38 -6.82
C ASP A 255 -7.50 7.78 -7.16
N LEU A 256 -7.83 9.08 -7.07
CA LEU A 256 -9.16 9.59 -7.44
C LEU A 256 -9.52 9.29 -8.91
N VAL A 257 -8.52 9.31 -9.80
CA VAL A 257 -8.73 9.00 -11.25
C VAL A 257 -8.78 7.47 -11.50
N ARG A 258 -8.11 6.68 -10.65
CA ARG A 258 -8.06 5.21 -10.79
C ARG A 258 -9.24 4.49 -10.17
N LEU A 259 -9.94 5.14 -9.22
CA LEU A 259 -11.20 4.64 -8.67
C LEU A 259 -12.31 4.69 -9.73
#